data_d2d90fde098e397615a9c156f0bea7a2
#
_entry.id   d2d90fde098e397615a9c156f0bea7a2
#
_cell.length_a   1.000
_cell.length_b   1.000
_cell.length_c   1.000
_cell.angle_alpha   90.00
_cell.angle_beta   90.00
_cell.angle_gamma   90.00
#
_symmetry.space_group_name_H-M   'P 1'
#
loop_
_entity.id
_entity.type
_entity.pdbx_description
1 polymer ?
#
loop_
_entity_poly.entity_id
_entity_poly.type
_entity_poly.pdbx_seq_one_letter_code
_entity_poly.pdbx_strand_id
1 'polypeptide(L)'
;MSINDTDYDPDDNFANSVEGGGAVDDEAAIEEHVWHLLLLINPGDEESALQQFGEWQERMQESSEDDDETLLVLRDVIDWKSGFRVPLDEPDVLMDALTELASRVGVHIDWDVDDDEDATDDADSASLIAQAHDRLRQDGYSLWTWSPRGESDEDIVSGWLTPRFEDQPLRDICEALGIELRAGSTW
;
A
#
# COMPACT_ATOMS: atom_id res chain seq x y z
N MET A 1 -68.39 37.46 5.45
CA MET A 1 -67.91 36.23 6.02
C MET A 1 -66.77 35.74 5.12
N SER A 2 -65.56 36.05 5.50
CA SER A 2 -64.36 35.70 4.74
C SER A 2 -63.80 34.43 5.31
N ILE A 3 -63.59 33.45 4.47
CA ILE A 3 -62.86 32.20 4.76
C ILE A 3 -61.46 32.46 4.33
N ASN A 4 -60.52 32.44 5.31
CA ASN A 4 -59.10 32.44 5.05
C ASN A 4 -58.69 31.05 4.56
N ASP A 5 -58.36 30.96 3.29
CA ASP A 5 -57.58 29.87 2.75
C ASP A 5 -56.13 30.10 3.16
N THR A 6 -55.69 29.29 4.08
CA THR A 6 -54.25 29.18 4.37
C THR A 6 -53.63 28.26 3.34
N ASP A 7 -53.04 28.87 2.36
CA ASP A 7 -52.24 28.20 1.36
C ASP A 7 -51.05 27.55 2.10
N TYR A 8 -51.12 26.24 2.30
CA TYR A 8 -50.04 25.41 2.82
C TYR A 8 -49.25 24.95 1.61
N ASP A 9 -48.10 25.59 1.38
CA ASP A 9 -47.16 25.19 0.34
C ASP A 9 -46.26 24.07 0.88
N PRO A 10 -46.39 22.83 0.39
CA PRO A 10 -45.59 21.70 0.85
C PRO A 10 -44.20 21.62 0.21
N ASP A 11 -43.82 22.55 -0.68
CA ASP A 11 -42.57 22.46 -1.42
C ASP A 11 -41.38 23.19 -0.80
N ASP A 12 -41.52 23.84 0.34
CA ASP A 12 -40.45 24.66 0.94
C ASP A 12 -39.55 23.90 1.94
N ASN A 13 -39.64 22.57 2.01
CA ASN A 13 -38.90 21.79 3.02
C ASN A 13 -37.88 20.82 2.47
N PHE A 14 -37.47 20.94 1.18
CA PHE A 14 -36.46 20.06 0.58
C PHE A 14 -35.16 20.74 0.14
N ALA A 15 -34.95 21.98 0.53
CA ALA A 15 -33.76 22.73 0.12
C ALA A 15 -32.74 22.93 1.25
N ASN A 16 -32.57 21.97 2.18
CA ASN A 16 -31.50 22.12 3.18
C ASN A 16 -31.02 20.79 3.76
N SER A 17 -30.52 19.88 2.94
CA SER A 17 -29.82 18.67 3.42
C SER A 17 -28.93 18.05 2.34
N VAL A 18 -28.08 18.82 1.66
CA VAL A 18 -26.97 18.27 0.85
C VAL A 18 -25.75 19.19 0.96
N GLU A 19 -25.27 19.43 2.16
CA GLU A 19 -23.94 20.00 2.40
C GLU A 19 -23.35 19.33 3.63
N GLY A 20 -22.90 18.10 3.49
CA GLY A 20 -22.26 17.35 4.58
C GLY A 20 -21.88 15.92 4.20
N GLY A 21 -22.13 15.48 2.96
CA GLY A 21 -21.86 14.10 2.53
C GLY A 21 -20.48 13.86 1.93
N GLY A 22 -19.71 14.88 1.57
CA GLY A 22 -18.46 14.71 0.85
C GLY A 22 -17.34 14.08 1.69
N ALA A 23 -17.11 14.56 2.89
CA ALA A 23 -15.98 14.12 3.71
C ALA A 23 -16.15 12.70 4.29
N VAL A 24 -17.37 12.31 4.64
CA VAL A 24 -17.65 10.96 5.19
C VAL A 24 -17.58 9.89 4.11
N ASP A 25 -17.96 10.23 2.87
CA ASP A 25 -17.87 9.31 1.73
C ASP A 25 -16.40 9.12 1.29
N ASP A 26 -15.56 10.17 1.40
CA ASP A 26 -14.15 10.11 1.05
C ASP A 26 -13.35 9.30 2.08
N GLU A 27 -13.62 9.46 3.38
CA GLU A 27 -12.98 8.68 4.44
C GLU A 27 -13.31 7.19 4.33
N ALA A 28 -14.58 6.84 4.12
CA ALA A 28 -15.01 5.46 3.92
C ALA A 28 -14.36 4.83 2.67
N ALA A 29 -14.16 5.60 1.61
CA ALA A 29 -13.47 5.14 0.42
C ALA A 29 -11.98 4.88 0.66
N ILE A 30 -11.32 5.73 1.46
CA ILE A 30 -9.91 5.54 1.86
C ILE A 30 -9.77 4.27 2.70
N GLU A 31 -10.63 4.06 3.71
CA GLU A 31 -10.64 2.84 4.52
C GLU A 31 -10.81 1.58 3.66
N GLU A 32 -11.73 1.60 2.71
CA GLU A 32 -11.95 0.48 1.78
C GLU A 32 -10.70 0.19 0.94
N HIS A 33 -10.04 1.22 0.42
CA HIS A 33 -8.81 1.06 -0.37
C HIS A 33 -7.65 0.54 0.49
N VAL A 34 -7.47 1.04 1.70
CA VAL A 34 -6.44 0.56 2.65
C VAL A 34 -6.70 -0.91 3.00
N TRP A 35 -7.94 -1.29 3.30
CA TRP A 35 -8.31 -2.68 3.56
C TRP A 35 -7.97 -3.60 2.38
N HIS A 36 -8.38 -3.22 1.17
CA HIS A 36 -8.09 -4.01 -0.02
C HIS A 36 -6.59 -4.10 -0.31
N LEU A 37 -5.84 -3.02 -0.12
CA LEU A 37 -4.39 -3.05 -0.26
C LEU A 37 -3.74 -4.05 0.71
N LEU A 38 -4.12 -4.00 1.99
CA LEU A 38 -3.59 -4.90 3.00
C LEU A 38 -3.91 -6.37 2.71
N LEU A 39 -5.08 -6.66 2.12
CA LEU A 39 -5.40 -8.02 1.64
C LEU A 39 -4.49 -8.46 0.49
N LEU A 40 -4.21 -7.57 -0.46
CA LEU A 40 -3.37 -7.88 -1.63
C LEU A 40 -1.91 -8.17 -1.26
N ILE A 41 -1.36 -7.41 -0.29
CA ILE A 41 0.03 -7.58 0.16
C ILE A 41 0.21 -8.69 1.21
N ASN A 42 -0.90 -9.30 1.67
CA ASN A 42 -0.92 -10.45 2.57
C ASN A 42 -1.60 -11.67 1.89
N PRO A 43 -1.09 -12.16 0.76
CA PRO A 43 -1.73 -13.23 0.01
C PRO A 43 -1.84 -14.51 0.86
N GLY A 44 -3.09 -14.93 1.13
CA GLY A 44 -3.38 -16.11 1.93
C GLY A 44 -3.29 -15.92 3.44
N ASP A 45 -3.05 -14.70 3.92
CA ASP A 45 -2.96 -14.36 5.34
C ASP A 45 -3.88 -13.18 5.69
N GLU A 46 -5.18 -13.42 5.65
CA GLU A 46 -6.22 -12.45 5.97
C GLU A 46 -6.16 -11.99 7.45
N GLU A 47 -5.61 -12.82 8.33
CA GLU A 47 -5.45 -12.48 9.75
C GLU A 47 -4.44 -11.35 9.94
N SER A 48 -3.30 -11.41 9.26
CA SER A 48 -2.30 -10.32 9.25
C SER A 48 -2.87 -9.04 8.63
N ALA A 49 -3.62 -9.16 7.53
CA ALA A 49 -4.28 -8.00 6.92
C ALA A 49 -5.27 -7.33 7.88
N LEU A 50 -6.08 -8.12 8.60
CA LEU A 50 -7.05 -7.61 9.56
C LEU A 50 -6.37 -6.94 10.76
N GLN A 51 -5.28 -7.51 11.26
CA GLN A 51 -4.51 -6.91 12.35
C GLN A 51 -3.94 -5.56 11.95
N GLN A 52 -3.28 -5.49 10.79
CA GLN A 52 -2.69 -4.25 10.27
C GLN A 52 -3.76 -3.19 9.99
N PHE A 53 -4.92 -3.58 9.48
CA PHE A 53 -6.03 -2.66 9.26
C PHE A 53 -6.56 -2.09 10.57
N GLY A 54 -6.71 -2.93 11.60
CA GLY A 54 -7.12 -2.49 12.94
C GLY A 54 -6.13 -1.50 13.56
N GLU A 55 -4.82 -1.77 13.44
CA GLU A 55 -3.77 -0.86 13.90
C GLU A 55 -3.77 0.47 13.12
N TRP A 56 -4.00 0.41 11.81
CA TRP A 56 -4.12 1.59 10.98
C TRP A 56 -5.31 2.46 11.42
N GLN A 57 -6.49 1.87 11.60
CA GLN A 57 -7.69 2.59 12.07
C GLN A 57 -7.48 3.22 13.46
N GLU A 58 -6.84 2.50 14.39
CA GLU A 58 -6.56 3.02 15.74
C GLU A 58 -5.65 4.25 15.69
N ARG A 59 -4.57 4.17 14.88
CA ARG A 59 -3.63 5.29 14.72
C ARG A 59 -4.26 6.49 14.00
N MET A 60 -5.10 6.24 12.97
CA MET A 60 -5.81 7.31 12.27
C MET A 60 -6.79 8.06 13.19
N GLN A 61 -7.39 7.38 14.17
CA GLN A 61 -8.25 8.04 15.17
C GLN A 61 -7.45 8.91 16.16
N GLU A 62 -6.18 8.64 16.36
CA GLU A 62 -5.30 9.43 17.24
C GLU A 62 -4.63 10.60 16.49
N SER A 63 -4.63 10.55 15.18
CA SER A 63 -4.03 11.53 14.27
C SER A 63 -5.01 12.61 13.84
N SER A 64 -4.50 13.73 13.36
CA SER A 64 -5.33 14.74 12.70
C SER A 64 -5.61 14.33 11.26
N GLU A 65 -6.82 14.61 10.76
CA GLU A 65 -7.35 14.21 9.45
C GLU A 65 -6.60 14.86 8.24
N ASP A 66 -5.30 14.64 8.14
CA ASP A 66 -4.51 15.06 6.98
C ASP A 66 -4.24 13.86 6.06
N ASP A 67 -4.51 14.00 4.76
CA ASP A 67 -4.32 12.95 3.75
C ASP A 67 -2.88 12.41 3.70
N ASP A 68 -1.89 13.27 3.97
CA ASP A 68 -0.47 12.89 4.04
C ASP A 68 -0.19 11.91 5.20
N GLU A 69 -0.98 11.97 6.27
CA GLU A 69 -0.84 11.10 7.44
C GLU A 69 -1.32 9.68 7.17
N THR A 70 -2.33 9.49 6.31
CA THR A 70 -2.86 8.18 5.89
C THR A 70 -1.78 7.25 5.39
N LEU A 71 -0.90 7.73 4.51
CA LEU A 71 0.18 6.93 3.93
C LEU A 71 1.34 6.73 4.89
N LEU A 72 1.60 7.70 5.77
CA LEU A 72 2.62 7.55 6.81
C LEU A 72 2.21 6.48 7.81
N VAL A 73 0.97 6.50 8.29
CA VAL A 73 0.42 5.47 9.18
C VAL A 73 0.38 4.11 8.48
N LEU A 74 -0.03 4.07 7.21
CA LEU A 74 -0.04 2.83 6.43
C LEU A 74 1.38 2.22 6.33
N ARG A 75 2.38 3.04 6.06
CA ARG A 75 3.79 2.61 6.02
C ARG A 75 4.26 2.01 7.35
N ASP A 76 3.81 2.57 8.46
CA ASP A 76 4.22 2.15 9.78
C ASP A 76 3.53 0.85 10.26
N VAL A 77 2.36 0.52 9.73
CA VAL A 77 1.64 -0.72 10.07
C VAL A 77 2.01 -1.89 9.18
N ILE A 78 2.57 -1.64 8.00
CA ILE A 78 3.11 -2.70 7.13
C ILE A 78 4.38 -3.25 7.79
N ASP A 79 4.27 -4.44 8.33
CA ASP A 79 5.38 -5.14 8.98
C ASP A 79 6.23 -5.93 7.97
N TRP A 80 7.34 -6.49 8.45
CA TRP A 80 8.29 -7.29 7.66
C TRP A 80 7.65 -8.52 6.99
N LYS A 81 6.47 -8.94 7.43
CA LYS A 81 5.74 -10.05 6.81
C LYS A 81 5.02 -9.62 5.53
N SER A 82 4.59 -8.38 5.45
CA SER A 82 3.75 -7.87 4.37
C SER A 82 4.52 -7.01 3.38
N GLY A 83 5.65 -6.48 3.82
CA GLY A 83 6.50 -5.63 3.00
C GLY A 83 7.88 -5.47 3.60
N PHE A 84 8.68 -4.61 3.00
CA PHE A 84 10.00 -4.23 3.48
C PHE A 84 10.21 -2.72 3.38
N ARG A 85 11.08 -2.20 4.23
CA ARG A 85 11.58 -0.83 4.17
C ARG A 85 13.02 -0.83 4.63
N VAL A 86 13.93 -0.66 3.69
CA VAL A 86 15.37 -0.83 3.91
C VAL A 86 16.17 0.27 3.24
N PRO A 87 17.35 0.64 3.76
CA PRO A 87 18.28 1.53 3.10
C PRO A 87 18.77 0.94 1.76
N LEU A 88 18.90 1.79 0.74
CA LEU A 88 19.41 1.38 -0.57
C LEU A 88 20.92 1.10 -0.59
N ASP A 89 21.64 1.65 0.38
CA ASP A 89 23.08 1.48 0.56
C ASP A 89 23.44 0.24 1.42
N GLU A 90 22.43 -0.55 1.84
CA GLU A 90 22.59 -1.80 2.58
C GLU A 90 22.06 -3.00 1.79
N PRO A 91 22.76 -3.46 0.73
CA PRO A 91 22.28 -4.54 -0.14
C PRO A 91 22.05 -5.86 0.60
N ASP A 92 22.83 -6.18 1.60
CA ASP A 92 22.65 -7.40 2.42
C ASP A 92 21.33 -7.39 3.16
N VAL A 93 20.95 -6.25 3.75
CA VAL A 93 19.65 -6.08 4.43
C VAL A 93 18.49 -6.21 3.45
N LEU A 94 18.68 -5.69 2.24
CA LEU A 94 17.70 -5.82 1.18
C LEU A 94 17.53 -7.27 0.71
N MET A 95 18.63 -8.01 0.54
CA MET A 95 18.61 -9.44 0.18
C MET A 95 17.88 -10.27 1.23
N ASP A 96 18.18 -10.05 2.50
CA ASP A 96 17.52 -10.74 3.61
C ASP A 96 16.02 -10.45 3.62
N ALA A 97 15.63 -9.19 3.50
CA ALA A 97 14.23 -8.79 3.48
C ALA A 97 13.46 -9.39 2.30
N LEU A 98 14.05 -9.38 1.10
CA LEU A 98 13.45 -9.97 -0.10
C LEU A 98 13.35 -11.50 -0.01
N THR A 99 14.37 -12.14 0.56
CA THR A 99 14.38 -13.60 0.79
C THR A 99 13.29 -14.01 1.77
N GLU A 100 13.13 -13.27 2.87
CA GLU A 100 12.10 -13.54 3.86
C GLU A 100 10.71 -13.32 3.29
N LEU A 101 10.50 -12.23 2.58
CA LEU A 101 9.22 -11.92 1.93
C LEU A 101 8.84 -12.98 0.89
N ALA A 102 9.79 -13.44 0.07
CA ALA A 102 9.57 -14.50 -0.91
C ALA A 102 9.25 -15.86 -0.24
N SER A 103 9.92 -16.16 0.87
CA SER A 103 9.72 -17.42 1.59
C SER A 103 8.29 -17.59 2.10
N ARG A 104 7.58 -16.50 2.43
CA ARG A 104 6.18 -16.53 2.85
C ARG A 104 5.24 -17.10 1.79
N VAL A 105 5.56 -16.89 0.54
CA VAL A 105 4.77 -17.43 -0.59
C VAL A 105 5.40 -18.71 -1.18
N GLY A 106 6.37 -19.28 -0.46
CA GLY A 106 7.03 -20.53 -0.84
C GLY A 106 8.01 -20.38 -2.00
N VAL A 107 8.44 -19.17 -2.32
CA VAL A 107 9.43 -18.89 -3.36
C VAL A 107 10.82 -18.79 -2.74
N HIS A 108 11.78 -19.46 -3.37
CA HIS A 108 13.19 -19.36 -3.02
C HIS A 108 13.91 -18.51 -4.08
N ILE A 109 14.65 -17.51 -3.61
CA ILE A 109 15.48 -16.67 -4.48
C ILE A 109 16.91 -17.21 -4.39
N ASP A 110 17.46 -17.65 -5.52
CA ASP A 110 18.88 -17.97 -5.64
C ASP A 110 19.58 -16.70 -6.12
N TRP A 111 20.34 -16.09 -5.23
CA TRP A 111 21.06 -14.87 -5.55
C TRP A 111 22.31 -15.19 -6.36
N ASP A 112 22.47 -14.53 -7.52
CA ASP A 112 23.67 -14.64 -8.36
C ASP A 112 24.80 -13.77 -7.77
N VAL A 113 25.09 -13.94 -6.49
CA VAL A 113 26.26 -13.36 -5.82
C VAL A 113 27.31 -14.45 -5.71
N ASP A 114 28.52 -14.18 -6.22
CA ASP A 114 29.66 -15.06 -6.02
C ASP A 114 29.92 -15.22 -4.51
N ASP A 115 30.28 -16.44 -4.07
CA ASP A 115 30.56 -16.80 -2.65
C ASP A 115 31.77 -16.04 -2.04
N ASP A 116 32.31 -15.04 -2.71
CA ASP A 116 33.33 -14.16 -2.18
C ASP A 116 32.67 -13.08 -1.28
N GLU A 117 33.10 -13.01 -0.02
CA GLU A 117 32.60 -12.05 1.00
C GLU A 117 32.69 -10.56 0.55
N ASP A 118 33.49 -10.27 -0.49
CA ASP A 118 33.61 -8.94 -1.10
C ASP A 118 32.58 -8.69 -2.23
N ALA A 119 31.85 -9.71 -2.68
CA ALA A 119 30.93 -9.59 -3.84
C ALA A 119 29.59 -8.95 -3.48
N THR A 120 29.18 -9.01 -2.21
CA THR A 120 27.96 -8.34 -1.72
C THR A 120 28.12 -6.83 -1.64
N ASP A 121 29.31 -6.32 -1.39
CA ASP A 121 29.61 -4.89 -1.36
C ASP A 121 29.48 -4.20 -2.74
N ASP A 122 29.58 -4.99 -3.83
CA ASP A 122 29.44 -4.53 -5.20
C ASP A 122 28.01 -4.78 -5.77
N ALA A 123 27.12 -5.45 -5.02
CA ALA A 123 25.75 -5.73 -5.47
C ALA A 123 24.92 -4.44 -5.42
N ASP A 124 24.51 -3.98 -6.62
CA ASP A 124 23.61 -2.84 -6.75
C ASP A 124 22.18 -3.23 -6.32
N SER A 125 21.61 -2.50 -5.38
CA SER A 125 20.24 -2.73 -4.88
C SER A 125 19.18 -2.80 -5.98
N ALA A 126 19.37 -2.03 -7.06
CA ALA A 126 18.50 -2.09 -8.24
C ALA A 126 18.54 -3.47 -8.91
N SER A 127 19.74 -4.04 -9.06
CA SER A 127 19.93 -5.38 -9.62
C SER A 127 19.31 -6.46 -8.74
N LEU A 128 19.42 -6.35 -7.43
CA LEU A 128 18.80 -7.29 -6.48
C LEU A 128 17.26 -7.24 -6.55
N ILE A 129 16.68 -6.06 -6.63
CA ILE A 129 15.23 -5.89 -6.79
C ILE A 129 14.76 -6.51 -8.12
N ALA A 130 15.48 -6.27 -9.21
CA ALA A 130 15.15 -6.82 -10.52
C ALA A 130 15.25 -8.36 -10.53
N GLN A 131 16.30 -8.93 -9.94
CA GLN A 131 16.48 -10.38 -9.81
C GLN A 131 15.38 -11.03 -8.98
N ALA A 132 15.05 -10.45 -7.83
CA ALA A 132 13.94 -10.91 -7.00
C ALA A 132 12.60 -10.85 -7.74
N HIS A 133 12.35 -9.74 -8.46
CA HIS A 133 11.15 -9.60 -9.28
C HIS A 133 11.02 -10.69 -10.33
N ASP A 134 12.09 -10.94 -11.10
CA ASP A 134 12.09 -11.95 -12.16
C ASP A 134 11.86 -13.35 -11.59
N ARG A 135 12.44 -13.66 -10.44
CA ARG A 135 12.25 -14.94 -9.77
C ARG A 135 10.81 -15.11 -9.26
N LEU A 136 10.28 -14.12 -8.55
CA LEU A 136 8.91 -14.11 -8.03
C LEU A 136 7.87 -14.23 -9.17
N ARG A 137 8.14 -13.58 -10.29
CA ARG A 137 7.26 -13.57 -11.45
C ARG A 137 7.09 -14.95 -12.10
N GLN A 138 8.07 -15.83 -11.99
CA GLN A 138 7.99 -17.22 -12.45
C GLN A 138 7.00 -18.04 -11.64
N ASP A 139 6.84 -17.72 -10.36
CA ASP A 139 5.91 -18.38 -9.43
C ASP A 139 4.56 -17.65 -9.30
N GLY A 140 4.31 -16.63 -10.14
CA GLY A 140 3.03 -15.96 -10.22
C GLY A 140 2.86 -14.79 -9.26
N TYR A 141 3.96 -14.20 -8.79
CA TYR A 141 3.96 -13.01 -7.95
C TYR A 141 4.63 -11.83 -8.66
N SER A 142 4.27 -10.63 -8.26
CA SER A 142 4.90 -9.38 -8.68
C SER A 142 5.51 -8.68 -7.48
N LEU A 143 6.77 -8.26 -7.61
CA LEU A 143 7.45 -7.42 -6.62
C LEU A 143 7.26 -5.95 -7.01
N TRP A 144 6.85 -5.16 -6.06
CA TRP A 144 6.62 -3.73 -6.21
C TRP A 144 7.41 -2.94 -5.21
N THR A 145 7.95 -1.81 -5.65
CA THR A 145 8.41 -0.75 -4.76
C THR A 145 7.44 0.41 -4.81
N TRP A 146 7.38 1.19 -3.74
CA TRP A 146 6.41 2.25 -3.61
C TRP A 146 6.90 3.42 -2.77
N SER A 147 6.32 4.58 -3.01
CA SER A 147 6.46 5.80 -2.20
C SER A 147 5.16 6.60 -2.22
N PRO A 148 4.91 7.46 -1.24
CA PRO A 148 3.87 8.48 -1.35
C PRO A 148 4.13 9.37 -2.57
N ARG A 149 3.08 9.79 -3.25
CA ARG A 149 3.21 10.65 -4.44
C ARG A 149 3.86 11.98 -4.07
N GLY A 150 4.94 12.30 -4.77
CA GLY A 150 5.70 13.52 -4.54
C GLY A 150 6.73 13.44 -3.41
N GLU A 151 6.83 12.31 -2.72
CA GLU A 151 7.94 12.00 -1.82
C GLU A 151 8.90 11.03 -2.52
N SER A 152 10.16 11.42 -2.60
CA SER A 152 11.23 10.50 -2.99
C SER A 152 12.19 10.41 -1.82
N ASP A 153 12.18 9.27 -1.14
CA ASP A 153 13.23 8.93 -0.18
C ASP A 153 14.36 8.30 -1.02
N GLU A 154 15.38 9.08 -1.36
CA GLU A 154 16.46 8.62 -2.25
C GLU A 154 17.34 7.54 -1.60
N ASP A 155 17.28 7.46 -0.28
CA ASP A 155 18.15 6.57 0.52
C ASP A 155 17.41 5.30 0.99
N ILE A 156 16.08 5.24 0.88
CA ILE A 156 15.27 4.13 1.41
C ILE A 156 14.34 3.58 0.33
N VAL A 157 14.27 2.26 0.24
CA VAL A 157 13.29 1.57 -0.59
C VAL A 157 12.25 0.86 0.27
N SER A 158 10.99 1.09 -0.07
CA SER A 158 9.86 0.35 0.49
C SER A 158 9.22 -0.51 -0.60
N GLY A 159 8.76 -1.70 -0.24
CA GLY A 159 8.15 -2.58 -1.22
C GLY A 159 7.33 -3.70 -0.60
N TRP A 160 6.60 -4.40 -1.46
CA TRP A 160 5.80 -5.58 -1.15
C TRP A 160 5.68 -6.50 -2.35
N LEU A 161 5.12 -7.67 -2.13
CA LEU A 161 4.73 -8.58 -3.19
C LEU A 161 3.22 -8.79 -3.23
N THR A 162 2.70 -9.03 -4.43
CA THR A 162 1.29 -9.39 -4.64
C THR A 162 1.16 -10.52 -5.65
N PRO A 163 0.05 -11.28 -5.65
CA PRO A 163 -0.24 -12.20 -6.73
C PRO A 163 -0.32 -11.44 -8.07
N ARG A 164 0.31 -11.98 -9.11
CA ARG A 164 0.42 -11.32 -10.42
C ARG A 164 -0.93 -11.01 -11.08
N PHE A 165 -1.95 -11.83 -10.82
CA PHE A 165 -3.28 -11.62 -11.37
C PHE A 165 -4.01 -10.41 -10.73
N GLU A 166 -3.47 -9.88 -9.62
CA GLU A 166 -3.96 -8.69 -8.92
C GLU A 166 -3.20 -7.41 -9.30
N ASP A 167 -2.30 -7.46 -10.30
CA ASP A 167 -1.50 -6.29 -10.70
C ASP A 167 -2.35 -5.08 -11.08
N GLN A 168 -3.50 -5.27 -11.74
CA GLN A 168 -4.38 -4.17 -12.12
C GLN A 168 -5.18 -3.62 -10.95
N PRO A 169 -5.88 -4.43 -10.14
CA PRO A 169 -6.51 -3.96 -8.91
C PRO A 169 -5.57 -3.21 -7.98
N LEU A 170 -4.33 -3.69 -7.81
CA LEU A 170 -3.33 -3.01 -7.01
C LEU A 170 -3.02 -1.60 -7.54
N ARG A 171 -2.84 -1.45 -8.85
CA ARG A 171 -2.55 -0.14 -9.46
C ARG A 171 -3.69 0.85 -9.24
N ASP A 172 -4.92 0.39 -9.41
CA ASP A 172 -6.12 1.22 -9.26
C ASP A 172 -6.26 1.71 -7.80
N ILE A 173 -6.02 0.82 -6.83
CA ILE A 173 -6.03 1.15 -5.40
C ILE A 173 -4.89 2.13 -5.05
N CYS A 174 -3.68 1.87 -5.52
CA CYS A 174 -2.54 2.72 -5.25
C CYS A 174 -2.69 4.12 -5.87
N GLU A 175 -3.28 4.22 -7.07
CA GLU A 175 -3.60 5.51 -7.69
C GLU A 175 -4.61 6.29 -6.84
N ALA A 176 -5.65 5.62 -6.34
CA ALA A 176 -6.67 6.23 -5.46
C ALA A 176 -6.09 6.70 -4.13
N LEU A 177 -5.14 5.95 -3.54
CA LEU A 177 -4.45 6.30 -2.30
C LEU A 177 -3.30 7.30 -2.48
N GLY A 178 -2.97 7.72 -3.71
CA GLY A 178 -1.83 8.61 -3.94
C GLY A 178 -0.46 7.93 -3.76
N ILE A 179 -0.39 6.63 -3.99
CA ILE A 179 0.85 5.84 -3.94
C ILE A 179 1.47 5.76 -5.33
N GLU A 180 2.75 6.07 -5.45
CA GLU A 180 3.53 5.81 -6.66
C GLU A 180 4.12 4.40 -6.61
N LEU A 181 3.66 3.54 -7.54
CA LEU A 181 4.16 2.18 -7.69
C LEU A 181 5.20 2.08 -8.78
N ARG A 182 6.26 1.33 -8.50
CA ARG A 182 7.25 0.93 -9.48
C ARG A 182 7.41 -0.60 -9.47
N ALA A 183 7.29 -1.23 -10.63
CA ALA A 183 7.56 -2.66 -10.74
C ALA A 183 9.06 -2.93 -10.54
N GLY A 184 9.41 -4.04 -9.87
CA GLY A 184 10.81 -4.43 -9.64
C GLY A 184 11.63 -4.56 -10.93
N SER A 185 10.98 -4.81 -12.07
CA SER A 185 11.63 -4.86 -13.39
C SER A 185 12.05 -3.50 -13.96
N THR A 186 11.70 -2.40 -13.31
CA THR A 186 12.00 -1.03 -13.79
C THR A 186 13.09 -0.33 -12.99
N TRP A 187 13.80 -1.10 -12.17
CA TRP A 187 14.97 -0.68 -11.41
C TRP A 187 16.25 -0.81 -12.20
#